data_771062809304782c502a0a07d7c32808
#
_entry.id   771062809304782c502a0a07d7c32808
#
_cell.length_a   1.000
_cell.length_b   1.000
_cell.length_c   1.000
_cell.angle_alpha   90.00
_cell.angle_beta   90.00
_cell.angle_gamma   90.00
#
_symmetry.space_group_name_H-M   'P 1'
#
loop_
_entity.id
_entity.type
_entity.pdbx_description
1 polymer ?
#
loop_
_entity_poly.entity_id
_entity_poly.type
_entity_poly.pdbx_seq_one_letter_code
_entity_poly.pdbx_strand_id
1 'polypeptide(L)'
;ISKRPDLEVIGLHCYTTEKVGRDAGGVPGIGPIGVIATGSVDDIIAAKPDVLTFHGVFPDEDLYVKVLEAGINIVTTADWITGWHRDTNHPHPSGRPVSELLAEACAKGGSTFYGTGMNPGVNQILGVVCSADVAEIENVTTIESVDVSCHHSRDTWIEVGYGLPVDDPSIPAKLEKYTRVFADSVLMMADCFGLELDEVKFSAELGACTKDVDLGWYTLPKGSLSGNYI
;
A
#
# COMPACT_ATOMS: atom_id res chain seq x y z
N ILE A 1 -3.50 -1.43 16.77
CA ILE A 1 -3.26 -2.75 17.37
C ILE A 1 -3.34 -2.65 18.89
N SER A 2 -2.54 -1.80 19.55
CA SER A 2 -2.45 -1.69 21.02
C SER A 2 -3.77 -1.49 21.79
N LYS A 3 -4.85 -1.07 21.12
CA LYS A 3 -6.18 -0.92 21.70
C LYS A 3 -7.10 -2.14 21.47
N ARG A 4 -6.62 -3.14 20.77
CA ARG A 4 -7.36 -4.37 20.47
C ARG A 4 -7.09 -5.41 21.57
N PRO A 5 -8.12 -5.88 22.30
CA PRO A 5 -7.94 -6.82 23.40
C PRO A 5 -7.55 -8.25 22.95
N ASP A 6 -7.73 -8.53 21.67
CA ASP A 6 -7.44 -9.80 21.00
C ASP A 6 -6.07 -9.82 20.32
N LEU A 7 -5.30 -8.71 20.40
CA LEU A 7 -3.98 -8.57 19.77
C LEU A 7 -2.95 -8.10 20.79
N GLU A 8 -1.78 -8.71 20.75
CA GLU A 8 -0.61 -8.32 21.53
C GLU A 8 0.52 -7.87 20.59
N VAL A 9 1.13 -6.72 20.87
CA VAL A 9 2.34 -6.27 20.16
C VAL A 9 3.54 -6.87 20.83
N ILE A 10 4.24 -7.80 20.16
CA ILE A 10 5.42 -8.48 20.69
C ILE A 10 6.73 -8.07 20.02
N GLY A 11 6.67 -7.28 18.94
CA GLY A 11 7.82 -6.77 18.21
C GLY A 11 7.49 -5.55 17.37
N LEU A 12 8.48 -4.73 17.10
CA LEU A 12 8.43 -3.62 16.15
C LEU A 12 9.74 -3.56 15.37
N HIS A 13 9.67 -3.74 14.05
CA HIS A 13 10.78 -3.48 13.14
C HIS A 13 10.75 -2.04 12.65
N CYS A 14 11.90 -1.39 12.61
CA CYS A 14 12.05 -0.01 12.11
C CYS A 14 13.25 0.09 11.17
N TYR A 15 13.05 0.73 10.00
CA TYR A 15 14.14 1.08 9.08
C TYR A 15 14.94 2.31 9.54
N THR A 16 14.30 3.19 10.31
CA THR A 16 14.90 4.45 10.78
C THR A 16 15.72 4.21 12.04
N THR A 17 17.02 4.45 11.97
CA THR A 17 17.98 4.19 13.07
C THR A 17 17.59 4.89 14.37
N GLU A 18 17.04 6.11 14.31
CA GLU A 18 16.63 6.89 15.47
C GLU A 18 15.44 6.28 16.24
N LYS A 19 14.73 5.33 15.63
CA LYS A 19 13.62 4.61 16.26
C LYS A 19 14.08 3.32 16.91
N VAL A 20 15.18 2.74 16.46
CA VAL A 20 15.75 1.51 17.02
C VAL A 20 16.18 1.74 18.47
N GLY A 21 15.86 0.79 19.34
CA GLY A 21 16.14 0.88 20.77
C GLY A 21 15.10 1.68 21.57
N ARG A 22 14.12 2.31 20.93
CA ARG A 22 13.03 3.01 21.62
C ARG A 22 11.87 2.06 21.91
N ASP A 23 11.08 2.39 22.94
CA ASP A 23 9.83 1.69 23.21
C ASP A 23 8.85 1.87 22.03
N ALA A 24 8.26 0.78 21.56
CA ALA A 24 7.38 0.75 20.39
C ALA A 24 6.13 1.60 20.58
N GLY A 25 5.61 1.76 21.79
CA GLY A 25 4.52 2.66 22.09
C GLY A 25 4.94 4.12 22.15
N GLY A 26 6.21 4.39 22.44
CA GLY A 26 6.80 5.73 22.41
C GLY A 26 6.95 6.30 21.00
N VAL A 27 7.12 5.45 20.00
CA VAL A 27 7.27 5.88 18.60
C VAL A 27 5.99 6.60 18.09
N PRO A 28 4.77 6.06 18.24
CA PRO A 28 3.52 6.73 17.89
C PRO A 28 2.95 7.63 19.02
N GLY A 29 3.62 7.76 20.15
CA GLY A 29 3.19 8.63 21.24
C GLY A 29 2.03 8.11 22.10
N ILE A 30 1.79 6.80 22.11
CA ILE A 30 0.72 6.16 22.93
C ILE A 30 1.14 5.80 24.35
N GLY A 31 2.37 6.09 24.71
CA GLY A 31 3.01 5.70 25.98
C GLY A 31 3.74 4.34 25.89
N PRO A 32 4.57 4.03 26.89
CA PRO A 32 5.38 2.80 26.87
C PRO A 32 4.50 1.54 26.89
N ILE A 33 4.85 0.56 26.07
CA ILE A 33 4.21 -0.76 26.02
C ILE A 33 5.18 -1.90 26.36
N GLY A 34 6.46 -1.60 26.66
CA GLY A 34 7.46 -2.56 27.06
C GLY A 34 8.14 -3.33 25.92
N VAL A 35 7.81 -3.04 24.67
CA VAL A 35 8.40 -3.66 23.47
C VAL A 35 9.43 -2.72 22.88
N ILE A 36 10.67 -3.18 22.70
CA ILE A 36 11.74 -2.36 22.15
C ILE A 36 11.81 -2.55 20.63
N ALA A 37 11.83 -1.43 19.90
CA ALA A 37 11.96 -1.42 18.45
C ALA A 37 13.35 -1.91 18.02
N THR A 38 13.40 -2.77 16.99
CA THR A 38 14.63 -3.32 16.43
C THR A 38 14.78 -2.93 14.95
N GLY A 39 16.03 -2.87 14.47
CA GLY A 39 16.36 -2.79 13.04
C GLY A 39 16.63 -4.16 12.41
N SER A 40 16.47 -5.24 13.16
CA SER A 40 16.77 -6.60 12.71
C SER A 40 15.49 -7.41 12.47
N VAL A 41 15.33 -7.92 11.26
CA VAL A 41 14.26 -8.88 10.92
C VAL A 41 14.44 -10.18 11.70
N ASP A 42 15.69 -10.60 11.98
CA ASP A 42 15.97 -11.81 12.74
C ASP A 42 15.43 -11.75 14.17
N ASP A 43 15.45 -10.55 14.80
CA ASP A 43 14.85 -10.37 16.12
C ASP A 43 13.33 -10.57 16.08
N ILE A 44 12.66 -10.09 15.01
CA ILE A 44 11.22 -10.31 14.82
C ILE A 44 10.93 -11.79 14.62
N ILE A 45 11.72 -12.49 13.81
CA ILE A 45 11.57 -13.93 13.60
C ILE A 45 11.79 -14.70 14.91
N ALA A 46 12.81 -14.30 15.68
CA ALA A 46 13.10 -14.93 16.98
C ALA A 46 11.97 -14.73 18.01
N ALA A 47 11.25 -13.63 17.94
CA ALA A 47 10.08 -13.36 18.79
C ALA A 47 8.87 -14.24 18.44
N LYS A 48 8.85 -14.89 17.25
CA LYS A 48 7.81 -15.81 16.76
C LYS A 48 6.39 -15.23 16.84
N PRO A 49 6.12 -14.09 16.20
CA PRO A 49 4.76 -13.59 16.11
C PRO A 49 3.87 -14.53 15.27
N ASP A 50 2.57 -14.56 15.55
CA ASP A 50 1.61 -15.25 14.69
C ASP A 50 1.46 -14.55 13.34
N VAL A 51 1.63 -13.22 13.34
CA VAL A 51 1.49 -12.37 12.15
C VAL A 51 2.38 -11.14 12.23
N LEU A 52 3.01 -10.81 11.10
CA LEU A 52 3.66 -9.52 10.86
C LEU A 52 2.68 -8.62 10.10
N THR A 53 2.39 -7.44 10.63
CA THR A 53 1.67 -6.39 9.88
C THR A 53 2.68 -5.42 9.30
N PHE A 54 2.74 -5.32 7.96
CA PHE A 54 3.69 -4.45 7.28
C PHE A 54 2.99 -3.20 6.74
N HIS A 55 3.51 -2.03 7.14
CA HIS A 55 2.98 -0.71 6.79
C HIS A 55 4.08 0.22 6.24
N GLY A 56 5.07 -0.34 5.56
CA GLY A 56 6.08 0.43 4.85
C GLY A 56 5.48 1.23 3.69
N VAL A 57 6.15 2.29 3.27
CA VAL A 57 5.75 3.07 2.08
C VAL A 57 5.89 2.22 0.82
N PHE A 58 6.95 1.42 0.77
CA PHE A 58 7.23 0.49 -0.33
C PHE A 58 7.30 -0.94 0.20
N PRO A 59 6.92 -1.93 -0.61
CA PRO A 59 7.12 -3.34 -0.29
C PRO A 59 8.60 -3.67 -0.06
N ASP A 60 8.84 -4.68 0.77
CA ASP A 60 10.16 -5.25 1.03
C ASP A 60 10.05 -6.77 0.82
N GLU A 61 10.23 -7.19 -0.43
CA GLU A 61 10.00 -8.56 -0.85
C GLU A 61 10.99 -9.53 -0.20
N ASP A 62 12.25 -9.12 0.01
CA ASP A 62 13.27 -9.95 0.68
C ASP A 62 12.88 -10.20 2.14
N LEU A 63 12.38 -9.16 2.84
CA LEU A 63 11.83 -9.30 4.18
C LEU A 63 10.63 -10.24 4.18
N TYR A 64 9.72 -10.07 3.21
CA TYR A 64 8.53 -10.92 3.13
C TYR A 64 8.90 -12.39 2.96
N VAL A 65 9.76 -12.72 2.01
CA VAL A 65 10.23 -14.10 1.78
C VAL A 65 10.82 -14.68 3.06
N LYS A 66 11.73 -13.94 3.71
CA LYS A 66 12.41 -14.40 4.93
C LYS A 66 11.44 -14.68 6.08
N VAL A 67 10.45 -13.82 6.29
CA VAL A 67 9.45 -13.95 7.35
C VAL A 67 8.47 -15.08 7.06
N LEU A 68 8.00 -15.19 5.81
CA LEU A 68 7.08 -16.24 5.38
C LEU A 68 7.72 -17.62 5.49
N GLU A 69 8.98 -17.77 5.05
CA GLU A 69 9.76 -19.03 5.19
C GLU A 69 9.97 -19.44 6.64
N ALA A 70 9.99 -18.48 7.57
CA ALA A 70 10.06 -18.75 9.01
C ALA A 70 8.72 -19.19 9.62
N GLY A 71 7.64 -19.30 8.82
CA GLY A 71 6.32 -19.74 9.27
C GLY A 71 5.46 -18.61 9.86
N ILE A 72 5.81 -17.36 9.63
CA ILE A 72 5.08 -16.20 10.14
C ILE A 72 4.19 -15.63 9.03
N ASN A 73 2.89 -15.45 9.32
CA ASN A 73 1.96 -14.86 8.38
C ASN A 73 2.26 -13.36 8.18
N ILE A 74 1.94 -12.83 6.99
CA ILE A 74 2.09 -11.40 6.70
C ILE A 74 0.76 -10.82 6.25
N VAL A 75 0.41 -9.65 6.82
CA VAL A 75 -0.62 -8.75 6.30
C VAL A 75 0.05 -7.44 5.94
N THR A 76 -0.09 -7.00 4.69
CA THR A 76 0.52 -5.76 4.21
C THR A 76 -0.49 -4.79 3.64
N THR A 77 -0.25 -3.49 3.81
CA THR A 77 -0.93 -2.41 3.10
C THR A 77 -0.03 -1.74 2.07
N ALA A 78 1.15 -2.31 1.82
CA ALA A 78 2.14 -1.76 0.92
C ALA A 78 2.02 -2.40 -0.47
N ASP A 79 1.29 -1.73 -1.35
CA ASP A 79 1.28 -1.92 -2.81
C ASP A 79 1.08 -3.38 -3.27
N TRP A 80 0.16 -4.10 -2.61
CA TRP A 80 -0.13 -5.49 -2.91
C TRP A 80 -1.61 -5.84 -2.68
N ILE A 81 -2.29 -6.32 -3.74
CA ILE A 81 -3.62 -6.93 -3.63
C ILE A 81 -3.65 -8.25 -4.38
N THR A 82 -3.60 -8.22 -5.72
CA THR A 82 -3.54 -9.44 -6.56
C THR A 82 -2.12 -9.87 -6.87
N GLY A 83 -1.17 -8.96 -6.74
CA GLY A 83 0.22 -9.13 -7.16
C GLY A 83 0.50 -8.73 -8.61
N TRP A 84 -0.53 -8.53 -9.42
CA TRP A 84 -0.37 -8.18 -10.84
C TRP A 84 0.46 -6.91 -11.04
N HIS A 85 0.17 -5.87 -10.27
CA HIS A 85 0.91 -4.60 -10.35
C HIS A 85 2.41 -4.81 -10.09
N ARG A 86 2.76 -5.58 -9.07
CA ARG A 86 4.16 -5.86 -8.73
C ARG A 86 4.84 -6.68 -9.80
N ASP A 87 4.23 -7.76 -10.23
CA ASP A 87 4.81 -8.66 -11.24
C ASP A 87 5.00 -7.96 -12.59
N THR A 88 4.07 -7.05 -12.95
CA THR A 88 4.08 -6.37 -14.25
C THR A 88 4.98 -5.13 -14.27
N ASN A 89 4.95 -4.31 -13.22
CA ASN A 89 5.59 -2.98 -13.22
C ASN A 89 6.85 -2.90 -12.35
N HIS A 90 7.03 -3.84 -11.41
CA HIS A 90 8.14 -3.85 -10.47
C HIS A 90 8.70 -5.27 -10.29
N PRO A 91 9.19 -5.92 -11.36
CA PRO A 91 9.70 -7.29 -11.24
C PRO A 91 10.85 -7.36 -10.25
N HIS A 92 10.92 -8.48 -9.53
CA HIS A 92 11.99 -8.73 -8.58
C HIS A 92 13.36 -8.74 -9.31
N PRO A 93 14.46 -8.27 -8.67
CA PRO A 93 15.80 -8.26 -9.28
C PRO A 93 16.28 -9.62 -9.79
N SER A 94 15.74 -10.73 -9.29
CA SER A 94 16.01 -12.07 -9.82
C SER A 94 15.40 -12.35 -11.19
N GLY A 95 14.54 -11.45 -11.70
CA GLY A 95 13.78 -11.63 -12.93
C GLY A 95 12.55 -12.53 -12.81
N ARG A 96 12.24 -12.99 -11.59
CA ARG A 96 11.05 -13.82 -11.30
C ARG A 96 9.87 -12.95 -10.89
N PRO A 97 8.61 -13.36 -11.17
CA PRO A 97 7.44 -12.75 -10.59
C PRO A 97 7.51 -12.76 -9.05
N VAL A 98 7.16 -11.64 -8.42
CA VAL A 98 7.13 -11.54 -6.95
C VAL A 98 6.08 -12.47 -6.36
N SER A 99 4.94 -12.63 -7.04
CA SER A 99 3.87 -13.56 -6.65
C SER A 99 4.36 -15.01 -6.51
N GLU A 100 5.21 -15.47 -7.45
CA GLU A 100 5.79 -16.82 -7.38
C GLU A 100 6.74 -16.97 -6.18
N LEU A 101 7.61 -15.97 -5.95
CA LEU A 101 8.54 -15.99 -4.82
C LEU A 101 7.79 -16.06 -3.48
N LEU A 102 6.72 -15.28 -3.33
CA LEU A 102 5.91 -15.27 -2.12
C LEU A 102 5.12 -16.58 -1.96
N ALA A 103 4.58 -17.14 -3.05
CA ALA A 103 3.88 -18.43 -3.01
C ALA A 103 4.81 -19.56 -2.56
N GLU A 104 6.03 -19.61 -3.09
CA GLU A 104 7.05 -20.58 -2.67
C GLU A 104 7.43 -20.42 -1.19
N ALA A 105 7.63 -19.17 -0.75
CA ALA A 105 7.94 -18.87 0.65
C ALA A 105 6.80 -19.28 1.59
N CYS A 106 5.55 -18.99 1.23
CA CYS A 106 4.37 -19.44 1.96
C CYS A 106 4.31 -20.98 2.05
N ALA A 107 4.52 -21.68 0.92
CA ALA A 107 4.50 -23.14 0.89
C ALA A 107 5.61 -23.74 1.77
N LYS A 108 6.81 -23.16 1.75
CA LYS A 108 7.96 -23.60 2.55
C LYS A 108 7.73 -23.40 4.06
N GLY A 109 7.20 -22.25 4.45
CA GLY A 109 6.97 -21.91 5.86
C GLY A 109 5.64 -22.41 6.41
N GLY A 110 4.69 -22.83 5.58
CA GLY A 110 3.32 -23.11 5.99
C GLY A 110 2.59 -21.84 6.44
N SER A 111 2.92 -20.71 5.84
CA SER A 111 2.43 -19.38 6.18
C SER A 111 1.52 -18.79 5.11
N THR A 112 0.91 -17.65 5.38
CA THR A 112 0.01 -16.93 4.48
C THR A 112 0.47 -15.50 4.29
N PHE A 113 0.42 -15.02 3.05
CA PHE A 113 0.60 -13.62 2.69
C PHE A 113 -0.72 -13.01 2.27
N TYR A 114 -1.09 -11.87 2.83
CA TYR A 114 -2.33 -11.17 2.51
C TYR A 114 -2.08 -9.67 2.32
N GLY A 115 -2.37 -9.19 1.12
CA GLY A 115 -2.38 -7.77 0.81
C GLY A 115 -3.75 -7.16 1.05
N THR A 116 -3.79 -5.96 1.60
CA THR A 116 -5.01 -5.22 1.87
C THR A 116 -4.72 -3.71 1.87
N GLY A 117 -5.75 -2.92 2.06
CA GLY A 117 -5.69 -1.47 2.12
C GLY A 117 -7.09 -0.89 2.17
N MET A 118 -7.20 0.41 2.00
CA MET A 118 -8.48 1.06 1.81
C MET A 118 -8.93 0.90 0.35
N ASN A 119 -8.07 1.30 -0.58
CA ASN A 119 -8.23 1.18 -2.03
C ASN A 119 -6.84 1.13 -2.69
N PRO A 120 -6.45 -0.01 -3.31
CA PRO A 120 -7.16 -1.29 -3.37
C PRO A 120 -7.35 -1.96 -2.00
N GLY A 121 -8.45 -2.70 -1.82
CA GLY A 121 -8.72 -3.53 -0.64
C GLY A 121 -10.16 -3.46 -0.14
N VAL A 122 -10.38 -2.82 1.01
CA VAL A 122 -11.69 -2.83 1.71
C VAL A 122 -12.82 -2.27 0.84
N ASN A 123 -12.58 -1.23 0.06
CA ASN A 123 -13.61 -0.65 -0.83
C ASN A 123 -14.11 -1.68 -1.85
N GLN A 124 -13.21 -2.48 -2.42
CA GLN A 124 -13.57 -3.52 -3.38
C GLN A 124 -14.29 -4.68 -2.72
N ILE A 125 -13.84 -5.09 -1.52
CA ILE A 125 -14.52 -6.14 -0.74
C ILE A 125 -15.95 -5.73 -0.43
N LEU A 126 -16.19 -4.48 -0.01
CA LEU A 126 -17.53 -3.96 0.23
C LEU A 126 -18.37 -3.96 -1.06
N GLY A 127 -17.78 -3.55 -2.18
CA GLY A 127 -18.45 -3.59 -3.48
C GLY A 127 -18.88 -5.01 -3.87
N VAL A 128 -17.99 -5.99 -3.72
CA VAL A 128 -18.27 -7.41 -3.99
C VAL A 128 -19.38 -7.94 -3.08
N VAL A 129 -19.30 -7.67 -1.77
CA VAL A 129 -20.31 -8.11 -0.80
C VAL A 129 -21.68 -7.49 -1.09
N CYS A 130 -21.73 -6.17 -1.39
CA CYS A 130 -22.98 -5.50 -1.74
C CYS A 130 -23.56 -5.99 -3.08
N SER A 131 -22.76 -6.54 -3.97
CA SER A 131 -23.19 -7.08 -5.25
C SER A 131 -23.74 -8.51 -5.14
N ALA A 132 -23.59 -9.17 -3.99
CA ALA A 132 -24.04 -10.57 -3.80
C ALA A 132 -25.56 -10.77 -3.96
N ASP A 133 -26.36 -9.73 -3.74
CA ASP A 133 -27.81 -9.75 -3.89
C ASP A 133 -28.29 -9.32 -5.29
N VAL A 134 -27.36 -9.04 -6.22
CA VAL A 134 -27.69 -8.59 -7.59
C VAL A 134 -27.78 -9.79 -8.51
N ALA A 135 -28.91 -9.90 -9.25
CA ALA A 135 -29.15 -11.05 -10.13
C ALA A 135 -28.24 -11.04 -11.37
N GLU A 136 -27.86 -9.85 -11.85
CA GLU A 136 -27.02 -9.65 -13.02
C GLU A 136 -26.20 -8.36 -12.83
N ILE A 137 -24.89 -8.42 -13.06
CA ILE A 137 -23.98 -7.28 -12.93
C ILE A 137 -23.65 -6.78 -14.33
N GLU A 138 -24.11 -5.58 -14.68
CA GLU A 138 -23.76 -4.93 -15.95
C GLU A 138 -22.48 -4.12 -15.84
N ASN A 139 -22.28 -3.45 -14.72
CA ASN A 139 -21.06 -2.69 -14.42
C ASN A 139 -20.85 -2.54 -12.91
N VAL A 140 -19.61 -2.28 -12.52
CA VAL A 140 -19.25 -1.90 -11.14
C VAL A 140 -18.42 -0.63 -11.22
N THR A 141 -18.80 0.38 -10.45
CA THR A 141 -18.03 1.63 -10.33
C THR A 141 -17.65 1.85 -8.88
N THR A 142 -16.36 1.97 -8.63
CA THR A 142 -15.83 2.39 -7.33
C THR A 142 -15.27 3.80 -7.45
N ILE A 143 -15.73 4.70 -6.59
CA ILE A 143 -15.27 6.09 -6.54
C ILE A 143 -14.64 6.33 -5.16
N GLU A 144 -13.40 6.79 -5.16
CA GLU A 144 -12.72 7.28 -3.98
C GLU A 144 -12.42 8.77 -4.14
N SER A 145 -12.72 9.56 -3.13
CA SER A 145 -12.37 10.98 -3.06
C SER A 145 -11.62 11.25 -1.77
N VAL A 146 -10.36 11.66 -1.89
CA VAL A 146 -9.45 11.82 -0.75
C VAL A 146 -8.83 13.21 -0.76
N ASP A 147 -8.86 13.88 0.39
CA ASP A 147 -8.05 15.05 0.66
C ASP A 147 -6.67 14.61 1.16
N VAL A 148 -5.65 14.80 0.30
CA VAL A 148 -4.27 14.45 0.62
C VAL A 148 -3.47 15.61 1.23
N SER A 149 -4.07 16.76 1.48
CA SER A 149 -3.40 17.95 2.03
C SER A 149 -2.78 17.72 3.41
N CYS A 150 -3.28 16.72 4.15
CA CYS A 150 -2.73 16.33 5.45
C CYS A 150 -1.48 15.43 5.37
N HIS A 151 -1.07 15.00 4.19
CA HIS A 151 0.15 14.21 4.00
C HIS A 151 1.38 15.11 3.91
N HIS A 152 1.98 15.43 5.05
CA HIS A 152 3.09 16.36 5.21
C HIS A 152 4.43 15.82 4.67
N SER A 153 4.46 15.39 3.39
CA SER A 153 5.66 14.89 2.73
C SER A 153 5.82 15.55 1.36
N ARG A 154 6.61 16.62 1.33
CA ARG A 154 6.90 17.36 0.09
C ARG A 154 7.52 16.44 -0.97
N ASP A 155 8.44 15.58 -0.58
CA ASP A 155 9.14 14.70 -1.52
C ASP A 155 8.18 13.70 -2.17
N THR A 156 7.28 13.08 -1.38
CA THR A 156 6.23 12.21 -1.92
C THR A 156 5.31 12.97 -2.88
N TRP A 157 4.95 14.22 -2.55
CA TRP A 157 4.10 15.04 -3.40
C TRP A 157 4.76 15.32 -4.76
N ILE A 158 6.03 15.72 -4.77
CA ILE A 158 6.79 15.99 -6.00
C ILE A 158 6.99 14.71 -6.82
N GLU A 159 7.19 13.57 -6.16
CA GLU A 159 7.32 12.28 -6.85
C GLU A 159 6.02 11.88 -7.58
N VAL A 160 4.84 12.20 -7.03
CA VAL A 160 3.54 12.00 -7.68
C VAL A 160 3.25 13.10 -8.72
N GLY A 161 3.90 14.26 -8.60
CA GLY A 161 3.75 15.41 -9.50
C GLY A 161 3.04 16.62 -8.88
N TYR A 162 2.50 16.51 -7.66
CA TYR A 162 1.85 17.64 -7.00
C TYR A 162 2.82 18.80 -6.75
N GLY A 163 2.35 20.00 -7.03
CA GLY A 163 3.16 21.22 -6.92
C GLY A 163 4.04 21.52 -8.14
N LEU A 164 4.18 20.61 -9.10
CA LEU A 164 4.75 20.90 -10.42
C LEU A 164 3.75 21.70 -11.27
N PRO A 165 4.21 22.50 -12.25
CA PRO A 165 3.31 23.09 -13.25
C PRO A 165 2.43 22.01 -13.88
N VAL A 166 1.12 22.26 -14.03
CA VAL A 166 0.18 21.22 -14.50
C VAL A 166 0.48 20.72 -15.92
N ASP A 167 1.23 21.48 -16.69
CA ASP A 167 1.71 21.16 -18.03
C ASP A 167 3.12 20.55 -18.06
N ASP A 168 3.70 20.24 -16.88
CA ASP A 168 5.00 19.56 -16.80
C ASP A 168 4.91 18.18 -17.47
N PRO A 169 5.77 17.91 -18.47
CA PRO A 169 5.71 16.68 -19.26
C PRO A 169 6.02 15.40 -18.48
N SER A 170 6.55 15.51 -17.26
CA SER A 170 6.83 14.35 -16.40
C SER A 170 5.60 13.85 -15.65
N ILE A 171 4.55 14.67 -15.51
CA ILE A 171 3.38 14.34 -14.68
C ILE A 171 2.68 13.05 -15.12
N PRO A 172 2.37 12.82 -16.42
CA PRO A 172 1.67 11.60 -16.81
C PRO A 172 2.41 10.32 -16.38
N ALA A 173 3.72 10.26 -16.60
CA ALA A 173 4.52 9.10 -16.22
C ALA A 173 4.64 8.94 -14.70
N LYS A 174 4.72 10.05 -13.96
CA LYS A 174 4.71 10.03 -12.49
C LYS A 174 3.38 9.49 -11.96
N LEU A 175 2.26 10.03 -12.41
CA LEU A 175 0.93 9.56 -12.00
C LEU A 175 0.75 8.08 -12.34
N GLU A 176 1.02 7.67 -13.57
CA GLU A 176 0.90 6.27 -13.95
C GLU A 176 1.73 5.36 -13.03
N LYS A 177 2.98 5.72 -12.77
CA LYS A 177 3.85 4.94 -11.89
C LYS A 177 3.26 4.73 -10.48
N TYR A 178 2.70 5.78 -9.88
CA TYR A 178 2.25 5.75 -8.47
C TYR A 178 0.79 5.35 -8.30
N THR A 179 -0.01 5.38 -9.37
CA THR A 179 -1.45 5.10 -9.28
C THR A 179 -1.87 3.85 -10.03
N ARG A 180 -0.96 3.24 -10.81
CA ARG A 180 -1.25 2.01 -11.55
C ARG A 180 -1.62 0.82 -10.65
N VAL A 181 -1.28 0.87 -9.38
CA VAL A 181 -1.74 -0.09 -8.36
C VAL A 181 -3.27 -0.18 -8.28
N PHE A 182 -4.00 0.86 -8.65
CA PHE A 182 -5.47 0.83 -8.73
C PHE A 182 -6.01 -0.12 -9.80
N ALA A 183 -5.19 -0.57 -10.75
CA ALA A 183 -5.55 -1.66 -11.64
C ALA A 183 -5.84 -2.96 -10.86
N ASP A 184 -5.15 -3.19 -9.75
CA ASP A 184 -5.41 -4.33 -8.87
C ASP A 184 -6.83 -4.30 -8.27
N SER A 185 -7.44 -3.10 -8.10
CA SER A 185 -8.83 -2.97 -7.67
C SER A 185 -9.80 -3.59 -8.68
N VAL A 186 -9.56 -3.31 -9.97
CA VAL A 186 -10.38 -3.82 -11.07
C VAL A 186 -10.19 -5.34 -11.22
N LEU A 187 -8.94 -5.78 -11.19
CA LEU A 187 -8.59 -7.20 -11.28
C LEU A 187 -9.14 -8.02 -10.12
N MET A 188 -9.05 -7.50 -8.89
CA MET A 188 -9.61 -8.15 -7.71
C MET A 188 -11.12 -8.34 -7.82
N MET A 189 -11.86 -7.32 -8.27
CA MET A 189 -13.30 -7.42 -8.45
C MET A 189 -13.65 -8.42 -9.55
N ALA A 190 -12.95 -8.37 -10.68
CA ALA A 190 -13.16 -9.32 -11.78
C ALA A 190 -12.94 -10.76 -11.32
N ASP A 191 -11.86 -11.02 -10.59
CA ASP A 191 -11.55 -12.34 -10.03
C ASP A 191 -12.64 -12.83 -9.07
N CYS A 192 -13.11 -11.95 -8.16
CA CYS A 192 -14.21 -12.28 -7.25
C CYS A 192 -15.52 -12.62 -7.96
N PHE A 193 -15.78 -12.03 -9.12
CA PHE A 193 -16.97 -12.31 -9.94
C PHE A 193 -16.76 -13.44 -10.95
N GLY A 194 -15.55 -14.01 -11.03
CA GLY A 194 -15.22 -15.03 -12.03
C GLY A 194 -15.21 -14.52 -13.47
N LEU A 195 -14.86 -13.25 -13.66
CA LEU A 195 -14.83 -12.57 -14.95
C LEU A 195 -13.40 -12.49 -15.49
N GLU A 196 -13.24 -12.72 -16.78
CA GLU A 196 -12.02 -12.40 -17.53
C GLU A 196 -12.17 -11.01 -18.15
N LEU A 197 -11.15 -10.16 -17.99
CA LEU A 197 -11.13 -8.81 -18.55
C LEU A 197 -10.40 -8.81 -19.89
N ASP A 198 -10.98 -8.18 -20.91
CA ASP A 198 -10.31 -7.98 -22.20
C ASP A 198 -9.10 -7.05 -22.08
N GLU A 199 -9.21 -6.00 -21.27
CA GLU A 199 -8.14 -5.01 -21.02
C GLU A 199 -8.36 -4.25 -19.72
N VAL A 200 -7.28 -3.67 -19.20
CA VAL A 200 -7.30 -2.67 -18.12
C VAL A 200 -6.69 -1.38 -18.65
N LYS A 201 -7.46 -0.30 -18.66
CA LYS A 201 -7.03 1.01 -19.13
C LYS A 201 -6.73 1.93 -17.98
N PHE A 202 -5.73 2.78 -18.17
CA PHE A 202 -5.41 3.87 -17.27
C PHE A 202 -5.67 5.19 -17.98
N SER A 203 -6.32 6.13 -17.31
CA SER A 203 -6.46 7.52 -17.76
C SER A 203 -6.42 8.45 -16.55
N ALA A 204 -5.98 9.69 -16.76
CA ALA A 204 -5.93 10.68 -15.70
C ALA A 204 -6.36 12.06 -16.21
N GLU A 205 -7.20 12.74 -15.43
CA GLU A 205 -7.52 14.15 -15.61
C GLU A 205 -6.81 14.95 -14.52
N LEU A 206 -6.26 16.12 -14.87
CA LEU A 206 -5.42 16.93 -14.01
C LEU A 206 -6.14 18.19 -13.55
N GLY A 207 -6.06 18.48 -12.25
CA GLY A 207 -6.56 19.71 -11.66
C GLY A 207 -5.43 20.65 -11.25
N ALA A 208 -5.52 21.91 -11.67
CA ALA A 208 -4.54 22.94 -11.33
C ALA A 208 -5.05 23.93 -10.28
N CYS A 209 -4.16 24.41 -9.42
CA CYS A 209 -4.46 25.52 -8.52
C CYS A 209 -4.84 26.78 -9.29
N THR A 210 -6.00 27.38 -9.00
CA THR A 210 -6.44 28.67 -9.59
C THR A 210 -5.82 29.89 -8.91
N LYS A 211 -5.21 29.70 -7.74
CA LYS A 211 -4.46 30.68 -6.92
C LYS A 211 -3.41 29.96 -6.11
N ASP A 212 -2.50 30.69 -5.48
CA ASP A 212 -1.60 30.11 -4.48
C ASP A 212 -2.41 29.56 -3.31
N VAL A 213 -2.08 28.33 -2.87
CA VAL A 213 -2.74 27.66 -1.74
C VAL A 213 -1.70 27.33 -0.67
N ASP A 214 -1.84 27.95 0.49
CA ASP A 214 -1.03 27.65 1.65
C ASP A 214 -1.65 26.51 2.47
N LEU A 215 -0.93 25.39 2.59
CA LEU A 215 -1.31 24.21 3.38
C LEU A 215 -0.72 24.26 4.80
N GLY A 216 -0.03 25.36 5.16
CA GLY A 216 0.67 25.51 6.43
C GLY A 216 2.05 24.84 6.48
N TRP A 217 2.26 23.76 5.75
CA TRP A 217 3.53 23.02 5.65
C TRP A 217 4.15 23.12 4.24
N TYR A 218 3.37 23.43 3.24
CA TYR A 218 3.79 23.62 1.85
C TYR A 218 2.85 24.59 1.14
N THR A 219 3.37 25.43 0.27
CA THR A 219 2.56 26.32 -0.57
C THR A 219 2.53 25.77 -2.00
N LEU A 220 1.33 25.49 -2.50
CA LEU A 220 1.08 25.12 -3.89
C LEU A 220 0.96 26.39 -4.73
N PRO A 221 1.84 26.64 -5.71
CA PRO A 221 1.74 27.79 -6.58
C PRO A 221 0.50 27.72 -7.49
N LYS A 222 -0.02 28.88 -7.88
CA LYS A 222 -1.02 28.97 -8.93
C LYS A 222 -0.52 28.27 -10.22
N GLY A 223 -1.39 27.46 -10.83
CA GLY A 223 -1.08 26.71 -12.05
C GLY A 223 -0.36 25.40 -11.82
N SER A 224 -0.02 25.06 -10.56
CA SER A 224 0.56 23.76 -10.24
C SER A 224 -0.51 22.67 -10.12
N LEU A 225 -0.12 21.41 -10.38
CA LEU A 225 -0.96 20.25 -10.13
C LEU A 225 -1.36 20.20 -8.66
N SER A 226 -2.65 20.12 -8.38
CA SER A 226 -3.21 20.09 -7.02
C SER A 226 -4.24 18.97 -6.81
N GLY A 227 -4.59 18.29 -7.86
CA GLY A 227 -5.51 17.16 -7.82
C GLY A 227 -5.53 16.42 -9.14
N ASN A 228 -5.98 15.19 -9.09
CA ASN A 228 -6.16 14.35 -10.27
C ASN A 228 -7.37 13.44 -10.09
N TYR A 229 -7.98 13.06 -11.20
CA TYR A 229 -8.96 12.00 -11.31
C TYR A 229 -8.38 10.89 -12.19
N ILE A 230 -8.39 9.67 -11.67
CA ILE A 230 -7.79 8.50 -12.32
C ILE A 230 -8.87 7.49 -12.62
#